data_f68860e6cdf8b5861b4ea43fc34dffeb
#
_entry.id   f68860e6cdf8b5861b4ea43fc34dffeb
#
_cell.length_a   1.000
_cell.length_b   1.000
_cell.length_c   1.000
_cell.angle_alpha   90.00
_cell.angle_beta   90.00
_cell.angle_gamma   90.00
#
_symmetry.space_group_name_H-M   'P 1'
#
loop_
_entity.id
_entity.type
_entity.pdbx_description
1 polymer ?
#
loop_
_entity_poly.entity_id
_entity_poly.type
_entity_poly.pdbx_seq_one_letter_code
_entity_poly.pdbx_strand_id
1 'polypeptide(L)'
;EIFSGDPTWVTESIAGMGIDGRTMVTKMSFRYLHTLSNLGTSPEPNLTVLWSVRLPDNFKRFCAKTSIQSSSIQYENDDLMRVTHGDDYAIACCVSSMRLGKEMQFFGARANLAKCLLYAINGGADEVSGKQVGPKFRPITGDYLEFDEVWEKFNDMMEWLAGVYVNSLNIIHYMHDKYCYERIQMALHDKNVHRWFATGIAGLSVVADSLSAIKYAKVKVIRNEAGLAVDYEVEGDFPKYGNDDDRVDTIAYDVVDIFMGYIKRNHTYRDSVPTTSILTITSNVVYGRATGSTPDGRKKGEAFAPGANPMHRRDTHGAMASLSSVSKLPFKDAQDGISNTFSIIPDALGKGDKIFFGDSIEFDNKFACACDEPNVIVPEGE
;
A
#
# COMPACT_ATOMS: atom_id res chain seq x y z
N GLU A 1 10.99 2.98 27.25
CA GLU A 1 9.58 3.40 27.23
C GLU A 1 8.93 3.16 25.85
N ILE A 2 9.63 3.42 24.74
CA ILE A 2 9.13 3.15 23.37
C ILE A 2 8.67 1.69 23.21
N PHE A 3 9.27 0.77 23.93
CA PHE A 3 8.96 -0.67 23.87
C PHE A 3 7.96 -1.15 24.93
N SER A 4 7.44 -0.26 25.77
CA SER A 4 6.52 -0.65 26.87
C SER A 4 5.04 -0.64 26.46
N GLY A 5 4.74 -0.62 25.16
CA GLY A 5 3.38 -0.66 24.63
C GLY A 5 2.68 0.70 24.60
N ASP A 6 3.38 1.77 24.91
CA ASP A 6 2.85 3.11 24.75
C ASP A 6 2.99 3.55 23.28
N PRO A 7 1.92 4.04 22.62
CA PRO A 7 1.89 4.34 21.19
C PRO A 7 2.62 5.63 20.81
N THR A 8 3.79 5.89 21.38
CA THR A 8 4.62 7.02 20.94
C THR A 8 5.37 6.60 19.67
N TRP A 9 4.81 6.93 18.53
CA TRP A 9 5.44 6.69 17.24
C TRP A 9 6.48 7.77 16.96
N VAL A 10 7.72 7.36 16.79
CA VAL A 10 8.80 8.23 16.35
C VAL A 10 9.26 7.75 14.98
N THR A 11 9.03 8.58 13.97
CA THR A 11 9.55 8.38 12.61
C THR A 11 10.61 9.42 12.36
N GLU A 12 11.81 8.99 12.03
CA GLU A 12 12.93 9.85 11.67
C GLU A 12 13.23 9.71 10.19
N SER A 13 13.38 10.83 9.49
CA SER A 13 13.80 10.84 8.08
C SER A 13 15.23 11.36 7.98
N ILE A 14 16.11 10.64 7.30
CA ILE A 14 17.53 10.98 7.16
C ILE A 14 17.98 10.97 5.69
N ALA A 15 19.13 11.56 5.45
CA ALA A 15 19.77 11.64 4.12
C ALA A 15 18.96 12.48 3.12
N GLY A 16 18.82 12.03 1.89
CA GLY A 16 18.25 12.83 0.80
C GLY A 16 19.21 13.88 0.25
N MET A 17 18.69 14.74 -0.60
CA MET A 17 19.44 15.78 -1.28
C MET A 17 18.97 17.18 -0.83
N GLY A 18 19.90 18.12 -0.67
CA GLY A 18 19.59 19.51 -0.39
C GLY A 18 19.22 20.29 -1.65
N ILE A 19 18.68 21.49 -1.45
CA ILE A 19 18.31 22.43 -2.52
C ILE A 19 19.52 22.81 -3.42
N ASP A 20 20.71 22.78 -2.85
CA ASP A 20 21.97 23.06 -3.56
C ASP A 20 22.54 21.85 -4.32
N GLY A 21 21.79 20.74 -4.35
CA GLY A 21 22.20 19.49 -5.00
C GLY A 21 23.24 18.67 -4.23
N ARG A 22 23.59 19.09 -3.01
CA ARG A 22 24.46 18.31 -2.13
C ARG A 22 23.67 17.28 -1.34
N THR A 23 24.35 16.20 -0.97
CA THR A 23 23.76 15.24 -0.05
C THR A 23 23.59 15.82 1.34
N MET A 24 22.47 15.47 1.98
CA MET A 24 22.21 15.75 3.39
C MET A 24 22.80 14.70 4.33
N VAL A 25 23.54 13.73 3.83
CA VAL A 25 24.22 12.72 4.64
C VAL A 25 25.28 13.37 5.52
N THR A 26 25.19 13.15 6.81
CA THR A 26 26.12 13.65 7.84
C THR A 26 26.60 12.51 8.73
N LYS A 27 27.50 12.81 9.68
CA LYS A 27 27.88 11.86 10.72
C LYS A 27 26.66 11.38 11.54
N MET A 28 25.63 12.23 11.68
CA MET A 28 24.41 11.87 12.40
C MET A 28 23.63 10.80 11.64
N SER A 29 23.57 10.86 10.31
CA SER A 29 22.90 9.84 9.50
C SER A 29 23.45 8.43 9.78
N PHE A 30 24.78 8.30 9.87
CA PHE A 30 25.41 7.03 10.25
C PHE A 30 25.12 6.63 11.70
N ARG A 31 25.03 7.59 12.62
CA ARG A 31 24.69 7.30 14.02
C ARG A 31 23.26 6.84 14.19
N TYR A 32 22.31 7.44 13.49
CA TYR A 32 20.92 7.00 13.48
C TYR A 32 20.80 5.56 12.99
N LEU A 33 21.41 5.24 11.85
CA LEU A 33 21.44 3.85 11.35
C LEU A 33 22.11 2.88 12.36
N HIS A 34 23.23 3.29 12.98
CA HIS A 34 23.87 2.46 13.99
C HIS A 34 22.98 2.24 15.23
N THR A 35 22.11 3.20 15.56
CA THR A 35 21.17 3.07 16.67
C THR A 35 20.20 1.91 16.44
N LEU A 36 19.78 1.64 15.20
CA LEU A 36 18.93 0.50 14.88
C LEU A 36 19.59 -0.83 15.25
N SER A 37 20.89 -0.97 15.00
CA SER A 37 21.65 -2.17 15.42
C SER A 37 21.70 -2.32 16.94
N ASN A 38 21.71 -1.22 17.68
CA ASN A 38 21.70 -1.24 19.16
C ASN A 38 20.32 -1.58 19.73
N LEU A 39 19.25 -1.25 19.01
CA LEU A 39 17.88 -1.52 19.43
C LEU A 39 17.44 -2.98 19.14
N GLY A 40 18.21 -3.69 18.35
CA GLY A 40 17.92 -5.07 17.95
C GLY A 40 16.93 -5.17 16.79
N THR A 41 16.26 -6.31 16.67
CA THR A 41 15.36 -6.64 15.55
C THR A 41 13.92 -6.12 15.72
N SER A 42 13.73 -5.06 16.48
CA SER A 42 12.40 -4.46 16.64
C SER A 42 11.99 -3.73 15.36
N PRO A 43 10.72 -3.84 14.88
CA PRO A 43 10.24 -3.07 13.73
C PRO A 43 10.10 -1.57 14.03
N GLU A 44 10.14 -1.18 15.28
CA GLU A 44 10.04 0.20 15.74
C GLU A 44 11.19 0.54 16.73
N PRO A 45 11.70 1.75 16.75
CA PRO A 45 11.32 2.93 15.95
C PRO A 45 11.69 2.81 14.46
N ASN A 46 10.87 3.42 13.61
CA ASN A 46 11.03 3.38 12.17
C ASN A 46 11.97 4.48 11.68
N LEU A 47 12.96 4.12 10.86
CA LEU A 47 13.91 5.04 10.26
C LEU A 47 13.75 5.04 8.74
N THR A 48 13.39 6.20 8.17
CA THR A 48 13.25 6.38 6.73
C THR A 48 14.51 7.01 6.14
N VAL A 49 15.12 6.32 5.19
CA VAL A 49 16.18 6.86 4.35
C VAL A 49 15.57 7.49 3.11
N LEU A 50 15.72 8.80 2.96
CA LEU A 50 15.37 9.51 1.74
C LEU A 50 16.42 9.17 0.68
N TRP A 51 16.07 8.22 -0.19
CA TRP A 51 17.01 7.60 -1.12
C TRP A 51 17.15 8.40 -2.40
N SER A 52 18.40 8.64 -2.80
CA SER A 52 18.75 9.18 -4.11
C SER A 52 19.91 8.39 -4.71
N VAL A 53 19.90 8.23 -6.02
CA VAL A 53 21.05 7.63 -6.74
C VAL A 53 22.33 8.42 -6.54
N ARG A 54 22.24 9.70 -6.14
CA ARG A 54 23.36 10.61 -5.89
C ARG A 54 23.93 10.51 -4.48
N LEU A 55 23.37 9.71 -3.59
CA LEU A 55 23.92 9.50 -2.24
C LEU A 55 25.32 8.89 -2.29
N PRO A 56 26.22 9.20 -1.33
CA PRO A 56 27.55 8.64 -1.29
C PRO A 56 27.55 7.10 -1.16
N ASP A 57 28.41 6.42 -1.93
CA ASP A 57 28.47 4.95 -1.93
C ASP A 57 28.78 4.33 -0.57
N ASN A 58 29.61 4.99 0.25
CA ASN A 58 29.88 4.52 1.60
C ASN A 58 28.63 4.55 2.49
N PHE A 59 27.74 5.53 2.29
CA PHE A 59 26.48 5.62 2.99
C PHE A 59 25.51 4.55 2.50
N LYS A 60 25.37 4.37 1.18
CA LYS A 60 24.56 3.30 0.57
C LYS A 60 24.96 1.92 1.10
N ARG A 61 26.28 1.64 1.14
CA ARG A 61 26.81 0.38 1.70
C ARG A 61 26.44 0.21 3.18
N PHE A 62 26.46 1.29 3.94
CA PHE A 62 26.11 1.24 5.35
C PHE A 62 24.61 1.01 5.55
N CYS A 63 23.77 1.62 4.71
CA CYS A 63 22.32 1.35 4.66
C CYS A 63 22.04 -0.13 4.37
N ALA A 64 22.63 -0.68 3.30
CA ALA A 64 22.49 -2.09 2.94
C ALA A 64 22.92 -3.03 4.08
N LYS A 65 24.05 -2.73 4.74
CA LYS A 65 24.48 -3.49 5.92
C LYS A 65 23.46 -3.43 7.05
N THR A 66 22.87 -2.25 7.29
CA THR A 66 21.85 -2.08 8.34
C THR A 66 20.59 -2.85 8.01
N SER A 67 20.14 -2.83 6.73
CA SER A 67 18.95 -3.56 6.27
C SER A 67 19.07 -5.08 6.45
N ILE A 68 20.30 -5.63 6.40
CA ILE A 68 20.55 -7.05 6.68
C ILE A 68 20.38 -7.37 8.17
N GLN A 69 20.61 -6.37 9.04
CA GLN A 69 20.66 -6.56 10.49
C GLN A 69 19.38 -6.12 11.21
N SER A 70 18.57 -5.29 10.57
CA SER A 70 17.39 -4.67 11.19
C SER A 70 16.28 -4.47 10.16
N SER A 71 15.05 -4.81 10.53
CA SER A 71 13.84 -4.53 9.76
C SER A 71 13.22 -3.15 10.04
N SER A 72 13.90 -2.32 10.86
CA SER A 72 13.43 -0.97 11.22
C SER A 72 13.85 0.14 10.26
N ILE A 73 14.46 -0.20 9.14
CA ILE A 73 14.86 0.73 8.09
C ILE A 73 13.92 0.60 6.90
N GLN A 74 13.50 1.74 6.36
CA GLN A 74 12.75 1.82 5.11
C GLN A 74 13.36 2.86 4.19
N TYR A 75 13.02 2.79 2.92
CA TYR A 75 13.55 3.67 1.89
C TYR A 75 12.41 4.39 1.17
N GLU A 76 12.60 5.68 0.94
CA GLU A 76 11.69 6.52 0.16
C GLU A 76 12.45 7.18 -0.97
N ASN A 77 11.89 7.20 -2.17
CA ASN A 77 12.56 7.76 -3.35
C ASN A 77 12.57 9.29 -3.31
N ASP A 78 13.66 9.89 -2.79
CA ASP A 78 13.82 11.33 -2.67
C ASP A 78 13.83 12.05 -4.04
N ASP A 79 14.41 11.44 -5.06
CA ASP A 79 14.52 12.06 -6.39
C ASP A 79 13.12 12.30 -7.00
N LEU A 80 12.13 11.45 -6.73
CA LEU A 80 10.76 11.59 -7.19
C LEU A 80 9.90 12.42 -6.23
N MET A 81 10.04 12.21 -4.92
CA MET A 81 9.27 12.96 -3.93
C MET A 81 9.49 14.46 -4.02
N ARG A 82 10.72 14.87 -4.30
CA ARG A 82 11.08 16.28 -4.46
C ARG A 82 10.37 16.98 -5.63
N VAL A 83 9.98 16.24 -6.66
CA VAL A 83 9.21 16.78 -7.79
C VAL A 83 7.84 17.27 -7.32
N THR A 84 7.21 16.55 -6.39
CA THR A 84 5.87 16.87 -5.87
C THR A 84 5.91 17.80 -4.67
N HIS A 85 6.80 17.52 -3.70
CA HIS A 85 6.80 18.19 -2.38
C HIS A 85 7.90 19.25 -2.23
N GLY A 86 8.84 19.34 -3.18
CA GLY A 86 10.01 20.22 -3.07
C GLY A 86 11.02 19.73 -2.06
N ASP A 87 11.80 20.65 -1.48
CA ASP A 87 12.95 20.30 -0.65
C ASP A 87 12.65 20.20 0.86
N ASP A 88 11.47 20.63 1.28
CA ASP A 88 11.10 20.78 2.68
C ASP A 88 9.94 19.84 3.04
N TYR A 89 10.20 18.55 2.91
CA TYR A 89 9.24 17.49 3.24
C TYR A 89 9.85 16.45 4.18
N ALA A 90 9.00 15.71 4.84
CA ALA A 90 9.36 14.51 5.60
C ALA A 90 8.28 13.46 5.41
N ILE A 91 8.63 12.22 5.72
CA ILE A 91 7.68 11.12 5.75
C ILE A 91 7.01 11.10 7.12
N ALA A 92 5.72 11.31 7.13
CA ALA A 92 4.92 11.23 8.34
C ALA A 92 4.44 9.79 8.56
N CYS A 93 4.54 9.31 9.78
CA CYS A 93 4.22 7.94 10.16
C CYS A 93 5.03 6.92 9.35
N CYS A 94 4.40 6.15 8.44
CA CYS A 94 5.05 5.07 7.71
C CYS A 94 5.43 5.47 6.27
N VAL A 95 4.54 6.17 5.55
CA VAL A 95 4.64 6.34 4.09
C VAL A 95 4.15 7.69 3.58
N SER A 96 3.50 8.49 4.41
CA SER A 96 2.86 9.74 3.97
C SER A 96 3.88 10.86 3.84
N SER A 97 4.08 11.35 2.64
CA SER A 97 4.93 12.51 2.41
C SER A 97 4.17 13.81 2.62
N MET A 98 4.75 14.73 3.39
CA MET A 98 4.15 16.04 3.66
C MET A 98 5.20 17.14 3.76
N ARG A 99 4.89 18.32 3.22
CA ARG A 99 5.70 19.52 3.44
C ARG A 99 5.53 20.02 4.87
N LEU A 100 6.64 20.20 5.56
CA LEU A 100 6.67 20.54 6.97
C LEU A 100 6.00 21.88 7.25
N GLY A 101 5.03 21.89 8.15
CA GLY A 101 4.27 23.08 8.54
C GLY A 101 3.34 23.65 7.47
N LYS A 102 3.25 23.07 6.28
CA LYS A 102 2.47 23.56 5.13
C LYS A 102 1.38 22.60 4.69
N GLU A 103 1.47 21.36 5.06
CA GLU A 103 0.51 20.31 4.72
C GLU A 103 0.05 19.58 5.97
N MET A 104 -1.17 19.12 5.93
CA MET A 104 -1.74 18.23 6.92
C MET A 104 -2.58 17.17 6.22
N GLN A 105 -2.88 16.10 6.92
CA GLN A 105 -3.59 14.96 6.40
C GLN A 105 -4.79 14.61 7.27
N PHE A 106 -5.96 14.53 6.64
CA PHE A 106 -7.10 13.86 7.24
C PHE A 106 -6.99 12.38 6.96
N PHE A 107 -6.61 11.61 7.97
CA PHE A 107 -6.41 10.17 7.86
C PHE A 107 -7.58 9.41 8.48
N GLY A 108 -7.92 8.27 7.89
CA GLY A 108 -9.01 7.43 8.36
C GLY A 108 -8.80 5.94 8.11
N ALA A 109 -9.88 5.22 7.95
CA ALA A 109 -9.88 3.78 7.68
C ALA A 109 -9.53 3.47 6.22
N ARG A 110 -9.34 2.19 5.92
CA ARG A 110 -9.11 1.68 4.57
C ARG A 110 -10.35 0.97 4.03
N ALA A 111 -10.58 1.10 2.73
CA ALA A 111 -11.63 0.36 2.03
C ALA A 111 -11.13 -1.06 1.67
N ASN A 112 -11.88 -2.09 2.07
CA ASN A 112 -11.60 -3.47 1.70
C ASN A 112 -12.21 -3.77 0.32
N LEU A 113 -11.43 -3.65 -0.76
CA LEU A 113 -11.91 -3.86 -2.12
C LEU A 113 -12.18 -5.34 -2.44
N ALA A 114 -11.49 -6.27 -1.79
CA ALA A 114 -11.80 -7.69 -1.94
C ALA A 114 -13.20 -8.04 -1.40
N LYS A 115 -13.58 -7.44 -0.28
CA LYS A 115 -14.94 -7.55 0.26
C LYS A 115 -15.98 -6.89 -0.66
N CYS A 116 -15.63 -5.74 -1.23
CA CYS A 116 -16.45 -5.05 -2.21
C CYS A 116 -16.75 -5.93 -3.45
N LEU A 117 -15.74 -6.63 -3.96
CA LEU A 117 -15.90 -7.59 -5.07
C LEU A 117 -16.88 -8.73 -4.70
N LEU A 118 -16.78 -9.28 -3.48
CA LEU A 118 -17.71 -10.31 -3.02
C LEU A 118 -19.14 -9.80 -2.87
N TYR A 119 -19.32 -8.54 -2.43
CA TYR A 119 -20.64 -7.89 -2.43
C TYR A 119 -21.18 -7.71 -3.85
N ALA A 120 -20.33 -7.36 -4.81
CA ALA A 120 -20.74 -7.25 -6.21
C ALA A 120 -21.26 -8.59 -6.76
N ILE A 121 -20.58 -9.69 -6.47
CA ILE A 121 -21.00 -11.04 -6.88
C ILE A 121 -22.32 -11.44 -6.19
N ASN A 122 -22.51 -11.09 -4.94
CA ASN A 122 -23.65 -11.47 -4.11
C ASN A 122 -24.81 -10.46 -4.09
N GLY A 123 -24.85 -9.50 -5.03
CA GLY A 123 -25.96 -8.54 -5.12
C GLY A 123 -26.08 -7.60 -3.90
N GLY A 124 -24.94 -7.25 -3.30
CA GLY A 124 -24.85 -6.39 -2.12
C GLY A 124 -24.94 -7.11 -0.78
N ALA A 125 -25.07 -8.43 -0.78
CA ALA A 125 -25.11 -9.21 0.45
C ALA A 125 -23.68 -9.62 0.89
N ASP A 126 -23.49 -9.66 2.21
CA ASP A 126 -22.26 -10.12 2.84
C ASP A 126 -22.20 -11.65 2.82
N GLU A 127 -21.16 -12.21 2.22
CA GLU A 127 -20.98 -13.65 2.03
C GLU A 127 -20.75 -14.42 3.33
N VAL A 128 -20.35 -13.74 4.40
CA VAL A 128 -20.09 -14.35 5.71
C VAL A 128 -21.33 -14.34 6.58
N SER A 129 -22.02 -13.22 6.67
CA SER A 129 -23.19 -13.06 7.57
C SER A 129 -24.54 -13.23 6.87
N GLY A 130 -24.57 -13.20 5.55
CA GLY A 130 -25.79 -13.23 4.75
C GLY A 130 -26.62 -11.96 4.77
N LYS A 131 -26.15 -10.91 5.46
CA LYS A 131 -26.88 -9.65 5.58
C LYS A 131 -26.69 -8.77 4.33
N GLN A 132 -27.76 -8.06 3.96
CA GLN A 132 -27.68 -7.01 2.96
C GLN A 132 -26.89 -5.83 3.52
N VAL A 133 -25.75 -5.50 2.92
CA VAL A 133 -24.84 -4.42 3.33
C VAL A 133 -24.81 -3.32 2.28
N GLY A 134 -24.60 -3.70 1.02
CA GLY A 134 -24.60 -2.79 -0.11
C GLY A 134 -25.98 -2.57 -0.72
N PRO A 135 -26.07 -1.78 -1.79
CA PRO A 135 -27.29 -1.65 -2.58
C PRO A 135 -27.77 -3.01 -3.04
N LYS A 136 -29.07 -3.22 -3.00
CA LYS A 136 -29.68 -4.48 -3.46
C LYS A 136 -29.80 -4.45 -4.98
N PHE A 137 -29.16 -5.39 -5.65
CA PHE A 137 -29.30 -5.64 -7.08
C PHE A 137 -29.31 -7.15 -7.36
N ARG A 138 -29.50 -7.52 -8.61
CA ARG A 138 -29.53 -8.94 -9.00
C ARG A 138 -28.14 -9.57 -8.79
N PRO A 139 -28.00 -10.60 -7.92
CA PRO A 139 -26.74 -11.31 -7.78
C PRO A 139 -26.37 -12.05 -9.08
N ILE A 140 -25.11 -12.42 -9.20
CA ILE A 140 -24.65 -13.31 -10.27
C ILE A 140 -25.12 -14.72 -9.93
N THR A 141 -25.88 -15.34 -10.82
CA THR A 141 -26.51 -16.65 -10.59
C THR A 141 -25.91 -17.77 -11.42
N GLY A 142 -25.03 -17.46 -12.39
CA GLY A 142 -24.35 -18.46 -13.23
C GLY A 142 -23.46 -19.40 -12.40
N ASP A 143 -23.25 -20.61 -12.89
CA ASP A 143 -22.33 -21.57 -12.26
C ASP A 143 -20.88 -21.16 -12.42
N TYR A 144 -20.57 -20.35 -13.41
CA TYR A 144 -19.27 -19.74 -13.67
C TYR A 144 -19.38 -18.23 -13.66
N LEU A 145 -18.29 -17.55 -13.29
CA LEU A 145 -18.20 -16.10 -13.34
C LEU A 145 -17.76 -15.65 -14.75
N GLU A 146 -18.46 -14.66 -15.28
CA GLU A 146 -18.13 -14.00 -16.54
C GLU A 146 -17.52 -12.62 -16.25
N PHE A 147 -16.36 -12.32 -16.89
CA PHE A 147 -15.58 -11.13 -16.56
C PHE A 147 -16.38 -9.83 -16.71
N ASP A 148 -17.05 -9.64 -17.84
CA ASP A 148 -17.75 -8.38 -18.11
C ASP A 148 -18.90 -8.14 -17.14
N GLU A 149 -19.65 -9.19 -16.76
CA GLU A 149 -20.71 -9.08 -15.74
C GLU A 149 -20.15 -8.75 -14.36
N VAL A 150 -19.07 -9.41 -13.96
CA VAL A 150 -18.42 -9.14 -12.66
C VAL A 150 -17.84 -7.74 -12.65
N TRP A 151 -17.18 -7.33 -13.71
CA TRP A 151 -16.55 -6.02 -13.83
C TRP A 151 -17.57 -4.88 -13.73
N GLU A 152 -18.68 -4.96 -14.45
CA GLU A 152 -19.78 -3.99 -14.40
C GLU A 152 -20.30 -3.86 -12.95
N LYS A 153 -20.70 -4.96 -12.32
CA LYS A 153 -21.23 -4.97 -10.97
C LYS A 153 -20.21 -4.51 -9.91
N PHE A 154 -18.95 -4.83 -10.13
CA PHE A 154 -17.88 -4.40 -9.24
C PHE A 154 -17.64 -2.88 -9.32
N ASN A 155 -17.72 -2.31 -10.54
CA ASN A 155 -17.65 -0.86 -10.71
C ASN A 155 -18.80 -0.14 -9.99
N ASP A 156 -20.04 -0.60 -10.17
CA ASP A 156 -21.20 -0.03 -9.48
C ASP A 156 -21.04 -0.11 -7.95
N MET A 157 -20.50 -1.24 -7.45
CA MET A 157 -20.25 -1.42 -6.02
C MET A 157 -19.11 -0.54 -5.51
N MET A 158 -18.05 -0.33 -6.30
CA MET A 158 -16.95 0.60 -5.95
C MET A 158 -17.45 2.04 -5.90
N GLU A 159 -18.33 2.47 -6.82
CA GLU A 159 -18.90 3.82 -6.80
C GLU A 159 -19.73 4.05 -5.53
N TRP A 160 -20.61 3.12 -5.20
CA TRP A 160 -21.36 3.16 -3.93
C TRP A 160 -20.43 3.17 -2.71
N LEU A 161 -19.42 2.29 -2.68
CA LEU A 161 -18.49 2.20 -1.57
C LEU A 161 -17.71 3.51 -1.39
N ALA A 162 -17.26 4.13 -2.49
CA ALA A 162 -16.57 5.42 -2.44
C ALA A 162 -17.42 6.51 -1.79
N GLY A 163 -18.71 6.60 -2.12
CA GLY A 163 -19.64 7.53 -1.49
C GLY A 163 -19.80 7.30 0.00
N VAL A 164 -20.04 6.05 0.42
CA VAL A 164 -20.17 5.68 1.85
C VAL A 164 -18.86 5.94 2.60
N TYR A 165 -17.73 5.59 1.99
CA TYR A 165 -16.42 5.72 2.58
C TYR A 165 -16.05 7.19 2.82
N VAL A 166 -16.15 8.04 1.79
CA VAL A 166 -15.88 9.48 1.92
C VAL A 166 -16.82 10.11 2.95
N ASN A 167 -18.11 9.78 2.93
CA ASN A 167 -19.06 10.33 3.91
C ASN A 167 -18.74 9.89 5.34
N SER A 168 -18.31 8.64 5.52
CA SER A 168 -17.87 8.14 6.84
C SER A 168 -16.64 8.88 7.35
N LEU A 169 -15.65 9.11 6.49
CA LEU A 169 -14.47 9.90 6.84
C LEU A 169 -14.82 11.36 7.13
N ASN A 170 -15.73 11.96 6.38
CA ASN A 170 -16.21 13.32 6.65
C ASN A 170 -16.82 13.44 8.04
N ILE A 171 -17.63 12.45 8.45
CA ILE A 171 -18.22 12.41 9.79
C ILE A 171 -17.13 12.26 10.87
N ILE A 172 -16.16 11.38 10.66
CA ILE A 172 -15.05 11.18 11.59
C ILE A 172 -14.27 12.48 11.79
N HIS A 173 -13.88 13.16 10.71
CA HIS A 173 -13.11 14.40 10.79
C HIS A 173 -13.91 15.56 11.36
N TYR A 174 -15.20 15.67 11.01
CA TYR A 174 -16.11 16.63 11.66
C TYR A 174 -16.17 16.39 13.18
N MET A 175 -16.29 15.14 13.62
CA MET A 175 -16.35 14.80 15.04
C MET A 175 -15.02 15.09 15.76
N HIS A 176 -13.89 14.85 15.11
CA HIS A 176 -12.59 15.25 15.66
C HIS A 176 -12.51 16.77 15.84
N ASP A 177 -12.91 17.54 14.84
CA ASP A 177 -12.85 19.01 14.89
C ASP A 177 -13.84 19.63 15.86
N LYS A 178 -14.99 18.98 16.10
CA LYS A 178 -15.91 19.38 17.16
C LYS A 178 -15.21 19.51 18.53
N TYR A 179 -14.15 18.70 18.74
CA TYR A 179 -13.33 18.72 19.96
C TYR A 179 -11.99 19.44 19.75
N CYS A 180 -11.89 20.30 18.73
CA CYS A 180 -10.72 21.12 18.42
C CYS A 180 -9.46 20.33 18.04
N TYR A 181 -9.60 19.12 17.54
CA TYR A 181 -8.46 18.25 17.20
C TYR A 181 -7.55 18.87 16.14
N GLU A 182 -8.10 19.30 15.00
CA GLU A 182 -7.30 19.98 13.96
C GLU A 182 -6.64 21.24 14.49
N ARG A 183 -7.35 22.06 15.27
CA ARG A 183 -6.82 23.30 15.83
C ARG A 183 -5.56 23.07 16.69
N ILE A 184 -5.53 21.97 17.42
CA ILE A 184 -4.37 21.57 18.22
C ILE A 184 -3.22 21.11 17.30
N GLN A 185 -3.52 20.29 16.31
CA GLN A 185 -2.53 19.80 15.34
C GLN A 185 -1.88 20.93 14.54
N MET A 186 -2.65 21.98 14.24
CA MET A 186 -2.22 23.12 13.43
C MET A 186 -1.40 24.17 14.18
N ALA A 187 -1.09 23.98 15.45
CA ALA A 187 -0.39 24.97 16.27
C ALA A 187 1.00 25.38 15.72
N LEU A 188 1.64 24.48 14.98
CA LEU A 188 2.97 24.69 14.39
C LEU A 188 2.94 24.84 12.86
N HIS A 189 1.76 25.04 12.26
CA HIS A 189 1.59 25.18 10.82
C HIS A 189 1.50 26.63 10.38
N ASP A 190 1.79 26.85 9.10
CA ASP A 190 1.59 28.12 8.43
C ASP A 190 0.11 28.54 8.40
N LYS A 191 -0.15 29.80 8.05
CA LYS A 191 -1.51 30.33 7.94
C LYS A 191 -2.35 29.61 6.88
N ASN A 192 -1.74 29.27 5.75
CA ASN A 192 -2.38 28.60 4.63
C ASN A 192 -1.86 27.17 4.56
N VAL A 193 -2.67 26.21 4.99
CA VAL A 193 -2.30 24.81 5.02
C VAL A 193 -3.04 24.05 3.93
N HIS A 194 -2.30 23.32 3.12
CA HIS A 194 -2.87 22.36 2.18
C HIS A 194 -3.35 21.12 2.95
N ARG A 195 -4.57 20.68 2.67
CA ARG A 195 -5.18 19.53 3.34
C ARG A 195 -5.33 18.38 2.40
N TRP A 196 -4.70 17.28 2.72
CA TRP A 196 -4.91 16.00 2.08
C TRP A 196 -6.08 15.25 2.73
N PHE A 197 -6.92 14.63 1.92
CA PHE A 197 -7.94 13.70 2.37
C PHE A 197 -7.46 12.28 2.10
N ALA A 198 -6.83 11.69 3.10
CA ALA A 198 -6.15 10.41 2.97
C ALA A 198 -7.15 9.26 3.04
N THR A 199 -7.29 8.59 1.92
CA THR A 199 -8.02 7.33 1.80
C THR A 199 -7.06 6.15 1.80
N GLY A 200 -7.56 4.93 1.73
CA GLY A 200 -6.69 3.77 1.66
C GLY A 200 -7.41 2.55 1.09
N ILE A 201 -6.63 1.69 0.46
CA ILE A 201 -7.08 0.45 -0.19
C ILE A 201 -6.45 -0.74 0.52
N ALA A 202 -7.26 -1.76 0.80
CA ALA A 202 -6.85 -3.07 1.27
C ALA A 202 -7.31 -4.16 0.30
N GLY A 203 -6.47 -5.18 0.08
CA GLY A 203 -6.79 -6.34 -0.73
C GLY A 203 -6.61 -6.15 -2.24
N LEU A 204 -5.79 -5.20 -2.68
CA LEU A 204 -5.56 -4.92 -4.11
C LEU A 204 -5.13 -6.17 -4.88
N SER A 205 -4.09 -6.87 -4.41
CA SER A 205 -3.57 -8.08 -5.09
C SER A 205 -4.61 -9.20 -5.16
N VAL A 206 -5.46 -9.34 -4.13
CA VAL A 206 -6.55 -10.32 -4.13
C VAL A 206 -7.60 -9.97 -5.19
N VAL A 207 -7.93 -8.69 -5.35
CA VAL A 207 -8.88 -8.23 -6.37
C VAL A 207 -8.30 -8.40 -7.77
N ALA A 208 -7.05 -7.98 -7.98
CA ALA A 208 -6.38 -8.12 -9.28
C ALA A 208 -6.30 -9.58 -9.72
N ASP A 209 -5.85 -10.47 -8.82
CA ASP A 209 -5.78 -11.90 -9.08
C ASP A 209 -7.17 -12.54 -9.28
N SER A 210 -8.19 -12.12 -8.52
CA SER A 210 -9.56 -12.61 -8.69
C SER A 210 -10.15 -12.24 -10.06
N LEU A 211 -9.98 -11.00 -10.46
CA LEU A 211 -10.43 -10.52 -11.78
C LEU A 211 -9.62 -11.17 -12.91
N SER A 212 -8.33 -11.38 -12.71
CA SER A 212 -7.48 -12.13 -13.64
C SER A 212 -7.93 -13.59 -13.77
N ALA A 213 -8.22 -14.26 -12.66
CA ALA A 213 -8.74 -15.63 -12.68
C ALA A 213 -10.07 -15.73 -13.45
N ILE A 214 -10.99 -14.79 -13.21
CA ILE A 214 -12.28 -14.73 -13.92
C ILE A 214 -12.08 -14.48 -15.42
N LYS A 215 -11.10 -13.67 -15.81
CA LYS A 215 -10.84 -13.29 -17.19
C LYS A 215 -10.11 -14.36 -18.00
N TYR A 216 -9.17 -15.07 -17.39
CA TYR A 216 -8.23 -15.94 -18.10
C TYR A 216 -8.35 -17.43 -17.75
N ALA A 217 -9.08 -17.77 -16.69
CA ALA A 217 -9.38 -19.15 -16.31
C ALA A 217 -10.91 -19.37 -16.27
N LYS A 218 -11.35 -20.51 -15.72
CA LYS A 218 -12.76 -20.75 -15.43
C LYS A 218 -12.96 -20.78 -13.92
N VAL A 219 -13.77 -19.89 -13.40
CA VAL A 219 -14.07 -19.77 -11.98
C VAL A 219 -15.49 -20.26 -11.72
N LYS A 220 -15.60 -21.47 -11.17
CA LYS A 220 -16.87 -22.07 -10.76
C LYS A 220 -17.27 -21.56 -9.39
N VAL A 221 -18.54 -21.19 -9.24
CA VAL A 221 -19.10 -20.65 -8.00
C VAL A 221 -19.72 -21.73 -7.15
N ILE A 222 -19.31 -21.80 -5.90
CA ILE A 222 -19.92 -22.67 -4.88
C ILE A 222 -20.83 -21.82 -4.01
N ARG A 223 -22.12 -22.20 -3.97
CA ARG A 223 -23.16 -21.48 -3.22
C ARG A 223 -23.61 -22.26 -2.00
N ASN A 224 -23.97 -21.52 -0.96
CA ASN A 224 -24.67 -22.08 0.20
C ASN A 224 -26.16 -22.26 -0.06
N GLU A 225 -26.90 -22.79 0.94
CA GLU A 225 -28.34 -23.03 0.85
C GLU A 225 -29.17 -21.75 0.61
N ALA A 226 -28.64 -20.58 0.97
CA ALA A 226 -29.27 -19.29 0.73
C ALA A 226 -28.95 -18.73 -0.69
N GLY A 227 -28.19 -19.47 -1.50
CA GLY A 227 -27.79 -19.06 -2.85
C GLY A 227 -26.61 -18.08 -2.90
N LEU A 228 -25.98 -17.75 -1.77
CA LEU A 228 -24.82 -16.87 -1.72
C LEU A 228 -23.55 -17.60 -2.21
N ALA A 229 -22.77 -16.95 -3.04
CA ALA A 229 -21.45 -17.41 -3.43
C ALA A 229 -20.51 -17.31 -2.21
N VAL A 230 -20.04 -18.46 -1.73
CA VAL A 230 -19.23 -18.56 -0.49
C VAL A 230 -17.86 -19.18 -0.72
N ASP A 231 -17.66 -19.89 -1.84
CA ASP A 231 -16.36 -20.43 -2.24
C ASP A 231 -16.26 -20.54 -3.75
N TYR A 232 -15.06 -20.80 -4.25
CA TYR A 232 -14.75 -20.83 -5.68
C TYR A 232 -13.76 -21.96 -6.00
N GLU A 233 -13.99 -22.60 -7.16
CA GLU A 233 -13.06 -23.55 -7.77
C GLU A 233 -12.50 -22.91 -9.04
N VAL A 234 -11.18 -22.86 -9.17
CA VAL A 234 -10.51 -22.30 -10.36
C VAL A 234 -9.97 -23.43 -11.22
N GLU A 235 -10.43 -23.49 -12.45
CA GLU A 235 -9.98 -24.45 -13.45
C GLU A 235 -9.09 -23.74 -14.49
N GLY A 236 -7.84 -24.16 -14.60
CA GLY A 236 -6.83 -23.55 -15.46
C GLY A 236 -5.88 -22.63 -14.71
N ASP A 237 -4.94 -22.04 -15.45
CA ASP A 237 -3.98 -21.07 -14.93
C ASP A 237 -4.34 -19.66 -15.41
N PHE A 238 -3.90 -18.66 -14.65
CA PHE A 238 -4.15 -17.25 -14.93
C PHE A 238 -2.96 -16.40 -14.53
N PRO A 239 -2.77 -15.21 -15.15
CA PRO A 239 -1.75 -14.25 -14.75
C PRO A 239 -1.93 -13.83 -13.30
N LYS A 240 -0.85 -13.87 -12.52
CA LYS A 240 -0.84 -13.48 -11.10
C LYS A 240 -0.04 -12.21 -10.91
N TYR A 241 -0.60 -11.27 -10.17
CA TYR A 241 0.05 -10.01 -9.82
C TYR A 241 1.40 -10.25 -9.12
N GLY A 242 2.39 -9.43 -9.47
CA GLY A 242 3.75 -9.58 -8.97
C GLY A 242 4.70 -10.38 -9.87
N ASN A 243 4.37 -10.57 -11.14
CA ASN A 243 5.19 -11.29 -12.12
C ASN A 243 5.54 -10.47 -13.37
N ASP A 244 5.38 -9.15 -13.31
CA ASP A 244 5.59 -8.23 -14.44
C ASP A 244 4.75 -8.61 -15.67
N ASP A 245 3.51 -9.01 -15.44
CA ASP A 245 2.57 -9.42 -16.48
C ASP A 245 1.49 -8.35 -16.66
N ASP A 246 1.56 -7.61 -17.75
CA ASP A 246 0.64 -6.49 -18.05
C ASP A 246 -0.82 -6.90 -18.09
N ARG A 247 -1.14 -8.19 -18.31
CA ARG A 247 -2.52 -8.67 -18.30
C ARG A 247 -3.21 -8.52 -16.95
N VAL A 248 -2.47 -8.70 -15.85
CA VAL A 248 -2.98 -8.55 -14.49
C VAL A 248 -2.56 -7.20 -13.87
N ASP A 249 -1.38 -6.69 -14.21
CA ASP A 249 -0.89 -5.42 -13.69
C ASP A 249 -1.78 -4.26 -14.13
N THR A 250 -2.28 -4.29 -15.40
CA THR A 250 -3.29 -3.32 -15.88
C THR A 250 -4.60 -3.41 -15.09
N ILE A 251 -5.04 -4.62 -14.72
CA ILE A 251 -6.23 -4.77 -13.86
C ILE A 251 -6.01 -4.11 -12.50
N ALA A 252 -4.84 -4.31 -11.89
CA ALA A 252 -4.51 -3.68 -10.61
C ALA A 252 -4.48 -2.14 -10.73
N TYR A 253 -3.88 -1.61 -11.79
CA TYR A 253 -3.88 -0.18 -12.12
C TYR A 253 -5.31 0.36 -12.24
N ASP A 254 -6.13 -0.27 -13.08
CA ASP A 254 -7.51 0.17 -13.38
C ASP A 254 -8.37 0.19 -12.11
N VAL A 255 -8.25 -0.80 -11.23
CA VAL A 255 -8.98 -0.86 -9.96
C VAL A 255 -8.65 0.36 -9.09
N VAL A 256 -7.38 0.72 -8.97
CA VAL A 256 -6.96 1.88 -8.16
C VAL A 256 -7.41 3.19 -8.81
N ASP A 257 -7.16 3.37 -10.10
CA ASP A 257 -7.47 4.61 -10.83
C ASP A 257 -8.98 4.88 -10.85
N ILE A 258 -9.80 3.85 -11.13
CA ILE A 258 -11.27 3.96 -11.14
C ILE A 258 -11.80 4.26 -9.73
N PHE A 259 -11.34 3.54 -8.71
CA PHE A 259 -11.80 3.78 -7.34
C PHE A 259 -11.44 5.20 -6.87
N MET A 260 -10.24 5.67 -7.17
CA MET A 260 -9.85 7.06 -6.92
C MET A 260 -10.69 8.06 -7.72
N GLY A 261 -11.04 7.73 -8.96
CA GLY A 261 -11.98 8.50 -9.76
C GLY A 261 -13.34 8.66 -9.08
N TYR A 262 -13.87 7.60 -8.46
CA TYR A 262 -15.11 7.66 -7.69
C TYR A 262 -14.95 8.46 -6.40
N ILE A 263 -13.86 8.31 -5.66
CA ILE A 263 -13.58 9.08 -4.45
C ILE A 263 -13.56 10.59 -4.77
N LYS A 264 -12.87 11.00 -5.84
CA LYS A 264 -12.74 12.41 -6.26
C LYS A 264 -14.06 13.08 -6.66
N ARG A 265 -15.11 12.32 -6.96
CA ARG A 265 -16.46 12.86 -7.26
C ARG A 265 -17.22 13.28 -6.01
N ASN A 266 -16.78 12.88 -4.83
CA ASN A 266 -17.46 13.15 -3.58
C ASN A 266 -16.87 14.39 -2.91
N HIS A 267 -17.75 15.16 -2.22
CA HIS A 267 -17.32 16.29 -1.43
C HIS A 267 -16.56 15.82 -0.18
N THR A 268 -15.38 16.37 0.04
CA THR A 268 -14.52 16.03 1.17
C THR A 268 -14.56 17.08 2.25
N TYR A 269 -14.30 16.68 3.50
CA TYR A 269 -14.28 17.57 4.64
C TYR A 269 -13.28 18.71 4.42
N ARG A 270 -13.76 19.96 4.57
CA ARG A 270 -12.98 21.20 4.35
C ARG A 270 -12.34 21.32 2.97
N ASP A 271 -12.97 20.78 1.95
CA ASP A 271 -12.47 20.78 0.57
C ASP A 271 -11.04 20.24 0.45
N SER A 272 -10.69 19.26 1.31
CA SER A 272 -9.38 18.63 1.28
C SER A 272 -9.20 17.78 0.02
N VAL A 273 -7.97 17.71 -0.47
CA VAL A 273 -7.63 17.03 -1.73
C VAL A 273 -7.54 15.52 -1.50
N PRO A 274 -8.37 14.71 -2.19
CA PRO A 274 -8.31 13.25 -2.06
C PRO A 274 -6.97 12.69 -2.52
N THR A 275 -6.41 11.82 -1.70
CA THR A 275 -5.28 10.97 -2.01
C THR A 275 -5.52 9.57 -1.44
N THR A 276 -4.73 8.60 -1.82
CA THR A 276 -4.86 7.24 -1.29
C THR A 276 -3.53 6.68 -0.80
N SER A 277 -3.62 5.65 0.02
CA SER A 277 -2.53 4.73 0.33
C SER A 277 -2.89 3.31 -0.07
N ILE A 278 -1.88 2.54 -0.43
CA ILE A 278 -2.00 1.08 -0.54
C ILE A 278 -1.08 0.50 0.53
N LEU A 279 -1.55 0.58 1.76
CA LEU A 279 -0.82 0.22 2.97
C LEU A 279 -1.77 -0.43 3.95
N THR A 280 -1.42 -1.58 4.50
CA THR A 280 -2.23 -2.28 5.49
C THR A 280 -1.51 -2.51 6.81
N ILE A 281 -0.19 -2.37 6.86
CA ILE A 281 0.62 -2.80 8.01
C ILE A 281 0.19 -4.24 8.37
N THR A 282 0.00 -4.55 9.63
CA THR A 282 -0.50 -5.86 10.11
C THR A 282 -2.01 -6.05 10.00
N SER A 283 -2.77 -5.00 9.63
CA SER A 283 -4.23 -5.10 9.47
C SER A 283 -4.68 -5.96 8.28
N ASN A 284 -3.75 -6.31 7.35
CA ASN A 284 -4.00 -7.30 6.30
C ASN A 284 -4.55 -8.62 6.83
N VAL A 285 -4.10 -9.05 8.02
CA VAL A 285 -4.61 -10.25 8.71
C VAL A 285 -6.07 -10.07 9.13
N VAL A 286 -6.41 -8.90 9.66
CA VAL A 286 -7.79 -8.59 10.09
C VAL A 286 -8.74 -8.53 8.90
N TYR A 287 -8.32 -7.85 7.81
CA TYR A 287 -9.10 -7.80 6.56
C TYR A 287 -9.31 -9.19 5.97
N GLY A 288 -8.26 -10.02 5.91
CA GLY A 288 -8.35 -11.39 5.43
C GLY A 288 -9.31 -12.25 6.26
N ARG A 289 -9.24 -12.12 7.60
CA ARG A 289 -10.14 -12.85 8.52
C ARG A 289 -11.61 -12.48 8.33
N ALA A 290 -11.88 -11.21 8.03
CA ALA A 290 -13.24 -10.70 7.80
C ALA A 290 -13.79 -10.99 6.41
N THR A 291 -12.98 -11.52 5.48
CA THR A 291 -13.34 -11.73 4.07
C THR A 291 -13.47 -13.22 3.76
N GLY A 292 -14.55 -13.59 3.06
CA GLY A 292 -14.82 -14.93 2.56
C GLY A 292 -13.77 -15.41 1.56
N SER A 293 -13.95 -16.63 1.01
CA SER A 293 -13.12 -17.10 -0.11
C SER A 293 -13.28 -16.20 -1.32
N THR A 294 -12.23 -16.06 -2.14
CA THR A 294 -12.19 -15.16 -3.28
C THR A 294 -11.91 -15.93 -4.59
N PRO A 295 -12.33 -15.38 -5.75
CA PRO A 295 -12.24 -16.06 -7.04
C PRO A 295 -10.84 -16.46 -7.49
N ASP A 296 -9.78 -15.86 -6.90
CA ASP A 296 -8.37 -16.21 -7.12
C ASP A 296 -7.91 -17.50 -6.39
N GLY A 297 -8.82 -18.14 -5.64
CA GLY A 297 -8.56 -19.35 -4.86
C GLY A 297 -8.13 -19.11 -3.42
N ARG A 298 -7.98 -17.85 -2.96
CA ARG A 298 -7.75 -17.52 -1.54
C ARG A 298 -8.93 -18.00 -0.70
N LYS A 299 -8.69 -18.69 0.39
CA LYS A 299 -9.74 -19.23 1.25
C LYS A 299 -10.13 -18.24 2.36
N LYS A 300 -11.38 -18.37 2.80
CA LYS A 300 -11.93 -17.59 3.91
C LYS A 300 -10.98 -17.59 5.10
N GLY A 301 -10.68 -16.41 5.62
CA GLY A 301 -9.83 -16.21 6.79
C GLY A 301 -8.34 -16.14 6.53
N GLU A 302 -7.86 -16.51 5.34
CA GLU A 302 -6.47 -16.30 4.96
C GLU A 302 -6.15 -14.80 4.92
N ALA A 303 -4.96 -14.43 5.41
CA ALA A 303 -4.51 -13.05 5.40
C ALA A 303 -4.39 -12.52 3.96
N PHE A 304 -4.63 -11.23 3.77
CA PHE A 304 -4.24 -10.55 2.54
C PHE A 304 -2.72 -10.35 2.52
N ALA A 305 -2.15 -10.08 1.35
CA ALA A 305 -0.82 -9.53 1.28
C ALA A 305 -0.80 -8.13 1.93
N PRO A 306 0.28 -7.76 2.61
CA PRO A 306 0.42 -6.41 3.16
C PRO A 306 0.60 -5.38 2.03
N GLY A 307 -0.03 -4.22 2.16
CA GLY A 307 0.10 -3.12 1.20
C GLY A 307 -0.15 -3.52 -0.25
N ALA A 308 0.76 -3.16 -1.12
CA ALA A 308 0.72 -3.47 -2.56
C ALA A 308 1.44 -4.77 -2.93
N ASN A 309 1.87 -5.54 -1.95
CA ASN A 309 2.55 -6.82 -2.20
C ASN A 309 1.69 -7.80 -2.99
N PRO A 310 2.30 -8.64 -3.83
CA PRO A 310 1.66 -9.83 -4.35
C PRO A 310 1.21 -10.76 -3.22
N MET A 311 0.20 -11.57 -3.48
CA MET A 311 -0.21 -12.63 -2.55
C MET A 311 0.93 -13.64 -2.37
N HIS A 312 1.09 -14.13 -1.15
CA HIS A 312 2.17 -15.03 -0.77
C HIS A 312 2.37 -16.18 -1.76
N ARG A 313 3.60 -16.37 -2.22
CA ARG A 313 4.05 -17.38 -3.21
C ARG A 313 3.45 -17.26 -4.61
N ARG A 314 2.87 -16.10 -4.97
CA ARG A 314 2.37 -15.88 -6.34
C ARG A 314 3.36 -15.17 -7.24
N ASP A 315 4.30 -14.44 -6.69
CA ASP A 315 5.40 -13.75 -7.36
C ASP A 315 6.55 -14.74 -7.67
N THR A 316 6.39 -15.53 -8.70
CA THR A 316 7.30 -16.63 -9.05
C THR A 316 8.41 -16.25 -10.04
N HIS A 317 8.36 -15.03 -10.62
CA HIS A 317 9.33 -14.54 -11.60
C HIS A 317 10.49 -13.74 -10.98
N GLY A 318 10.61 -13.77 -9.66
CA GLY A 318 11.72 -13.14 -8.92
C GLY A 318 11.44 -11.69 -8.53
N ALA A 319 12.39 -11.15 -7.75
CA ALA A 319 12.26 -9.85 -7.09
C ALA A 319 11.97 -8.70 -8.05
N MET A 320 12.70 -8.60 -9.15
CA MET A 320 12.54 -7.50 -10.10
C MET A 320 11.16 -7.50 -10.75
N ALA A 321 10.63 -8.67 -11.10
CA ALA A 321 9.28 -8.78 -11.66
C ALA A 321 8.21 -8.37 -10.64
N SER A 322 8.39 -8.78 -9.36
CA SER A 322 7.48 -8.39 -8.28
C SER A 322 7.42 -6.87 -8.10
N LEU A 323 8.56 -6.22 -8.11
CA LEU A 323 8.68 -4.77 -7.99
C LEU A 323 8.17 -4.02 -9.21
N SER A 324 8.47 -4.54 -10.43
CA SER A 324 7.95 -3.97 -11.68
C SER A 324 6.44 -3.92 -11.68
N SER A 325 5.76 -4.97 -11.21
CA SER A 325 4.29 -4.96 -11.08
C SER A 325 3.81 -3.86 -10.14
N VAL A 326 4.47 -3.67 -8.99
CA VAL A 326 4.10 -2.62 -8.02
C VAL A 326 4.36 -1.23 -8.62
N SER A 327 5.46 -1.04 -9.34
CA SER A 327 5.83 0.26 -9.92
C SER A 327 4.88 0.76 -11.01
N LYS A 328 4.04 -0.12 -11.58
CA LYS A 328 3.02 0.24 -12.57
C LYS A 328 1.74 0.83 -11.96
N LEU A 329 1.58 0.83 -10.65
CA LEU A 329 0.38 1.39 -10.00
C LEU A 329 0.28 2.91 -10.18
N PRO A 330 -0.92 3.53 -10.08
CA PRO A 330 -1.11 4.96 -10.34
C PRO A 330 -0.65 5.82 -9.14
N PHE A 331 0.66 5.97 -8.96
CA PHE A 331 1.28 6.70 -7.85
C PHE A 331 0.85 8.17 -7.72
N LYS A 332 0.49 8.83 -8.85
CA LYS A 332 0.01 10.22 -8.86
C LYS A 332 -1.14 10.49 -7.89
N ASP A 333 -1.96 9.46 -7.62
CA ASP A 333 -3.12 9.54 -6.74
C ASP A 333 -2.85 8.95 -5.35
N ALA A 334 -1.64 8.43 -5.13
CA ALA A 334 -1.23 7.73 -3.91
C ALA A 334 -0.16 8.49 -3.13
N GLN A 335 -0.37 9.81 -2.92
CA GLN A 335 0.55 10.66 -2.14
C GLN A 335 0.59 10.29 -0.65
N ASP A 336 -0.34 9.45 -0.19
CA ASP A 336 -0.34 8.84 1.14
C ASP A 336 0.45 7.53 1.18
N GLY A 337 1.09 7.17 0.08
CA GLY A 337 2.11 6.14 -0.04
C GLY A 337 1.62 4.75 -0.45
N ILE A 338 2.49 4.05 -1.16
CA ILE A 338 2.31 2.64 -1.55
C ILE A 338 3.39 1.82 -0.85
N SER A 339 2.97 0.96 0.06
CA SER A 339 3.88 0.09 0.81
C SER A 339 4.11 -1.21 0.06
N ASN A 340 5.38 -1.55 -0.11
CA ASN A 340 5.82 -2.84 -0.58
C ASN A 340 6.91 -3.38 0.34
N THR A 341 6.65 -4.51 1.00
CA THR A 341 7.62 -5.19 1.87
C THR A 341 8.21 -6.36 1.11
N PHE A 342 9.51 -6.41 1.02
CA PHE A 342 10.23 -7.43 0.27
C PHE A 342 11.24 -8.15 1.16
N SER A 343 11.11 -9.46 1.32
CA SER A 343 12.07 -10.27 2.09
C SER A 343 13.12 -10.85 1.18
N ILE A 344 14.38 -10.59 1.47
CA ILE A 344 15.52 -11.17 0.76
C ILE A 344 16.24 -12.13 1.68
N ILE A 345 16.39 -13.37 1.23
CA ILE A 345 17.27 -14.33 1.89
C ILE A 345 18.71 -13.95 1.53
N PRO A 346 19.57 -13.63 2.50
CA PRO A 346 20.93 -13.15 2.22
C PRO A 346 21.73 -14.04 1.27
N ASP A 347 21.59 -15.37 1.38
CA ASP A 347 22.27 -16.34 0.50
C ASP A 347 21.79 -16.27 -0.96
N ALA A 348 20.63 -15.68 -1.23
CA ALA A 348 20.13 -15.50 -2.61
C ALA A 348 20.92 -14.44 -3.39
N LEU A 349 21.59 -13.51 -2.70
CA LEU A 349 22.43 -12.48 -3.30
C LEU A 349 23.90 -12.92 -3.45
N GLY A 350 24.25 -14.14 -3.03
CA GLY A 350 25.59 -14.71 -3.12
C GLY A 350 26.23 -14.98 -1.76
N LYS A 351 27.49 -15.44 -1.77
CA LYS A 351 28.23 -15.76 -0.55
C LYS A 351 29.47 -14.88 -0.40
N GLY A 352 29.59 -14.21 0.74
CA GLY A 352 30.75 -13.43 1.15
C GLY A 352 30.62 -11.91 1.00
N ASP A 353 31.42 -11.18 1.74
CA ASP A 353 31.32 -9.73 1.92
C ASP A 353 31.35 -8.91 0.61
N LYS A 354 32.07 -9.36 -0.39
CA LYS A 354 32.17 -8.63 -1.67
C LYS A 354 30.89 -8.67 -2.48
N ILE A 355 30.21 -9.80 -2.45
CA ILE A 355 28.96 -10.00 -3.19
C ILE A 355 27.84 -9.22 -2.48
N PHE A 356 27.79 -9.30 -1.17
CA PHE A 356 26.80 -8.58 -0.34
C PHE A 356 26.80 -7.07 -0.56
N PHE A 357 27.98 -6.44 -0.55
CA PHE A 357 28.04 -4.98 -0.64
C PHE A 357 27.99 -4.46 -2.08
N GLY A 358 28.47 -5.22 -3.06
CA GLY A 358 28.40 -4.84 -4.48
C GLY A 358 26.98 -4.98 -5.02
N ASP A 359 26.44 -6.16 -4.86
CA ASP A 359 25.15 -6.52 -5.43
C ASP A 359 23.98 -5.84 -4.72
N SER A 360 24.07 -5.63 -3.39
CA SER A 360 23.05 -4.88 -2.66
C SER A 360 22.93 -3.44 -3.14
N ILE A 361 24.04 -2.74 -3.36
CA ILE A 361 23.99 -1.36 -3.86
C ILE A 361 23.43 -1.30 -5.27
N GLU A 362 23.80 -2.24 -6.14
CA GLU A 362 23.23 -2.32 -7.47
C GLU A 362 21.72 -2.66 -7.40
N PHE A 363 21.37 -3.56 -6.53
CA PHE A 363 20.00 -3.92 -6.25
C PHE A 363 19.20 -2.71 -5.72
N ASP A 364 19.70 -2.02 -4.70
CA ASP A 364 19.07 -0.82 -4.15
C ASP A 364 18.95 0.32 -5.17
N ASN A 365 19.98 0.51 -6.04
CA ASN A 365 19.91 1.47 -7.13
C ASN A 365 18.89 1.08 -8.20
N LYS A 366 18.82 -0.20 -8.56
CA LYS A 366 17.81 -0.72 -9.49
C LYS A 366 16.41 -0.62 -8.91
N PHE A 367 16.25 -0.84 -7.62
CA PHE A 367 15.00 -0.64 -6.90
C PHE A 367 14.55 0.80 -6.95
N ALA A 368 15.43 1.72 -6.56
CA ALA A 368 15.14 3.14 -6.60
C ALA A 368 14.89 3.65 -8.03
N CYS A 369 15.53 3.04 -9.04
CA CYS A 369 15.36 3.38 -10.45
C CYS A 369 14.19 2.66 -11.13
N ALA A 370 13.79 1.48 -10.66
CA ALA A 370 12.62 0.76 -11.19
C ALA A 370 11.29 1.40 -10.79
N CYS A 371 11.33 2.26 -9.79
CA CYS A 371 10.18 2.99 -9.29
C CYS A 371 10.24 4.43 -9.83
N ASP A 372 9.87 4.63 -11.07
CA ASP A 372 9.80 5.97 -11.68
C ASP A 372 8.68 6.86 -11.10
N GLU A 373 8.01 6.41 -10.05
CA GLU A 373 6.87 7.07 -9.46
C GLU A 373 7.11 7.42 -7.98
N PRO A 374 6.57 8.54 -7.48
CA PRO A 374 6.71 8.93 -6.08
C PRO A 374 6.03 7.95 -5.13
N ASN A 375 6.56 7.81 -3.93
CA ASN A 375 6.00 7.02 -2.83
C ASN A 375 6.16 5.50 -2.88
N VAL A 376 7.18 4.98 -3.52
CA VAL A 376 7.53 3.56 -3.33
C VAL A 376 8.44 3.42 -2.12
N ILE A 377 7.97 2.73 -1.10
CA ILE A 377 8.82 2.26 -0.01
C ILE A 377 9.52 1.00 -0.51
N VAL A 378 10.83 1.03 -0.54
CA VAL A 378 11.65 -0.11 -0.90
C VAL A 378 11.89 -0.98 0.33
N PRO A 379 11.90 -2.29 0.19
CA PRO A 379 11.69 -3.24 1.26
C PRO A 379 12.80 -3.32 2.30
N GLU A 380 12.37 -3.82 3.44
CA GLU A 380 13.21 -4.30 4.51
C GLU A 380 13.91 -5.60 4.07
N GLY A 381 15.24 -5.63 4.11
CA GLY A 381 15.99 -6.87 3.97
C GLY A 381 16.15 -7.53 5.34
N GLU A 382 15.73 -8.79 5.49
CA GLU A 382 16.10 -9.67 6.59
C GLU A 382 17.48 -10.29 6.39
#